data_3806d0588bb31c7df2fcb27ba37634e1
#
_entry.id   3806d0588bb31c7df2fcb27ba37634e1
#
_cell.length_a   1.000
_cell.length_b   1.000
_cell.length_c   1.000
_cell.angle_alpha   90.00
_cell.angle_beta   90.00
_cell.angle_gamma   90.00
#
_symmetry.space_group_name_H-M   'P 1'
#
loop_
_entity.id
_entity.type
_entity.pdbx_description
1 polymer ?
#
loop_
_entity_poly.entity_id
_entity_poly.type
_entity_poly.pdbx_seq_one_letter_code
_entity_poly.pdbx_strand_id
1 'polypeptide(L)'
;MILFYLLATVLSCVAGFFDSFGVLETASAALLVCACLKNGNTKFKRSALIYVSSVLISVVSAAVIYYFVYGLNELLLPENLLTLSQILHPYIVALPIIICLSNKKDPITTATFAISASSVYIIAINCLSVFVSYDHFGFDAFQFFISDMSQEYLKVFLELYKDQNVGILAQEIYVSFMTRASVSLLPGICIMLAVIQVFSVIAILKFILKERLTDFHKGPWAVSLSLPSAIINVICIIAFMSCFFSSSIDTFTAVAGNIMLIFTPASAILGFAFLMIGVHKGGFINLIFSALPILMIFLAPQIAIIYISFMGSANVIFSRIAMAILKIQK
;
A
#
# COMPACT_ATOMS: atom_id res chain seq x y z
N MET A 1 -16.06 -7.89 22.82
CA MET A 1 -16.73 -7.04 21.79
C MET A 1 -16.59 -5.56 22.11
N ILE A 2 -17.11 -5.09 23.23
CA ILE A 2 -17.04 -3.65 23.62
C ILE A 2 -15.60 -3.12 23.61
N LEU A 3 -14.65 -3.89 24.15
CA LEU A 3 -13.24 -3.50 24.15
C LEU A 3 -12.68 -3.29 22.71
N PHE A 4 -12.97 -4.20 21.79
CA PHE A 4 -12.54 -4.03 20.38
C PHE A 4 -13.17 -2.83 19.72
N TYR A 5 -14.45 -2.57 20.00
CA TYR A 5 -15.15 -1.39 19.52
C TYR A 5 -14.51 -0.10 20.03
N LEU A 6 -14.29 0.01 21.36
CA LEU A 6 -13.67 1.19 21.95
C LEU A 6 -12.25 1.42 21.45
N LEU A 7 -11.43 0.35 21.41
CA LEU A 7 -10.06 0.46 20.86
C LEU A 7 -10.05 0.85 19.39
N ALA A 8 -10.93 0.29 18.56
CA ALA A 8 -11.02 0.67 17.16
C ALA A 8 -11.36 2.15 17.01
N THR A 9 -12.35 2.63 17.76
CA THR A 9 -12.79 4.04 17.71
C THR A 9 -11.69 5.00 18.17
N VAL A 10 -11.01 4.69 19.26
CA VAL A 10 -9.89 5.50 19.79
C VAL A 10 -8.72 5.50 18.82
N LEU A 11 -8.31 4.32 18.32
CA LEU A 11 -7.20 4.23 17.36
C LEU A 11 -7.50 4.95 16.06
N SER A 12 -8.75 4.92 15.58
CA SER A 12 -9.14 5.67 14.38
C SER A 12 -9.02 7.19 14.59
N CYS A 13 -9.44 7.71 15.75
CA CYS A 13 -9.26 9.12 16.08
C CYS A 13 -7.77 9.50 16.17
N VAL A 14 -6.95 8.67 16.83
CA VAL A 14 -5.52 8.94 17.01
C VAL A 14 -4.77 8.82 15.68
N ALA A 15 -5.16 7.88 14.82
CA ALA A 15 -4.56 7.70 13.50
C ALA A 15 -4.65 8.97 12.63
N GLY A 16 -5.80 9.62 12.63
CA GLY A 16 -5.99 10.86 11.86
C GLY A 16 -5.06 12.01 12.26
N PHE A 17 -4.48 11.97 13.47
CA PHE A 17 -3.58 13.02 13.94
C PHE A 17 -2.09 12.62 13.91
N PHE A 18 -1.77 11.34 14.08
CA PHE A 18 -0.41 10.90 14.40
C PHE A 18 0.10 9.72 13.54
N ASP A 19 -0.71 9.14 12.66
CA ASP A 19 -0.33 7.91 11.94
C ASP A 19 0.42 8.20 10.63
N SER A 20 1.72 8.38 10.73
CA SER A 20 2.58 8.56 9.55
C SER A 20 2.78 7.29 8.72
N PHE A 21 2.44 6.10 9.25
CA PHE A 21 2.75 4.79 8.63
C PHE A 21 1.52 3.90 8.38
N GLY A 22 0.32 4.36 8.66
CA GLY A 22 -0.91 3.58 8.51
C GLY A 22 -1.04 2.37 9.47
N VAL A 23 -0.21 2.30 10.50
CA VAL A 23 -0.21 1.19 11.49
C VAL A 23 -1.44 1.24 12.37
N LEU A 24 -1.76 2.41 12.89
CA LEU A 24 -2.94 2.63 13.73
C LEU A 24 -4.23 2.46 12.94
N GLU A 25 -4.26 2.94 11.70
CA GLU A 25 -5.38 2.73 10.78
C GLU A 25 -5.62 1.25 10.52
N THR A 26 -4.56 0.49 10.24
CA THR A 26 -4.63 -0.96 10.02
C THR A 26 -5.15 -1.68 11.25
N ALA A 27 -4.64 -1.35 12.44
CA ALA A 27 -5.09 -1.91 13.70
C ALA A 27 -6.55 -1.56 13.99
N SER A 28 -6.94 -0.30 13.77
CA SER A 28 -8.33 0.17 13.92
C SER A 28 -9.29 -0.59 13.02
N ALA A 29 -8.98 -0.72 11.72
CA ALA A 29 -9.78 -1.48 10.76
C ALA A 29 -9.96 -2.94 11.20
N ALA A 30 -8.89 -3.61 11.59
CA ALA A 30 -8.93 -5.00 12.05
C ALA A 30 -9.80 -5.17 13.31
N LEU A 31 -9.64 -4.29 14.30
CA LEU A 31 -10.43 -4.33 15.54
C LEU A 31 -11.91 -4.05 15.30
N LEU A 32 -12.23 -3.14 14.38
CA LEU A 32 -13.61 -2.84 13.98
C LEU A 32 -14.27 -4.06 13.33
N VAL A 33 -13.58 -4.73 12.40
CA VAL A 33 -14.04 -5.99 11.80
C VAL A 33 -14.27 -7.05 12.89
N CYS A 34 -13.33 -7.20 13.84
CA CYS A 34 -13.50 -8.10 14.98
C CYS A 34 -14.72 -7.75 15.83
N ALA A 35 -14.94 -6.46 16.13
CA ALA A 35 -16.10 -6.01 16.90
C ALA A 35 -17.41 -6.35 16.21
N CYS A 36 -17.46 -6.21 14.89
CA CYS A 36 -18.64 -6.52 14.07
C CYS A 36 -18.90 -8.03 13.96
N LEU A 37 -17.86 -8.87 13.84
CA LEU A 37 -17.98 -10.29 13.51
C LEU A 37 -17.94 -11.24 14.70
N LYS A 38 -17.40 -10.84 15.88
CA LYS A 38 -17.18 -11.72 17.03
C LYS A 38 -18.44 -12.37 17.60
N ASN A 39 -19.60 -11.81 17.35
CA ASN A 39 -20.89 -12.28 17.91
C ASN A 39 -21.64 -13.30 17.05
N GLY A 40 -21.00 -14.12 16.26
CA GLY A 40 -21.45 -15.40 15.66
C GLY A 40 -22.82 -15.54 15.01
N ASN A 41 -23.81 -14.83 15.48
CA ASN A 41 -25.22 -14.85 15.06
C ASN A 41 -25.73 -13.44 14.77
N THR A 42 -24.85 -12.49 14.49
CA THR A 42 -25.29 -11.13 14.27
C THR A 42 -25.95 -10.99 12.92
N LYS A 43 -27.26 -10.78 12.96
CA LYS A 43 -28.00 -10.23 11.84
C LYS A 43 -27.21 -8.99 11.34
N PHE A 44 -27.01 -8.85 10.07
CA PHE A 44 -26.34 -7.71 9.38
C PHE A 44 -26.66 -6.34 10.01
N LYS A 45 -27.91 -6.13 10.45
CA LYS A 45 -28.36 -4.91 11.14
C LYS A 45 -27.54 -4.54 12.37
N ARG A 46 -27.07 -5.50 13.17
CA ARG A 46 -26.28 -5.20 14.39
C ARG A 46 -24.84 -4.83 14.06
N SER A 47 -24.24 -5.51 13.10
CA SER A 47 -22.90 -5.15 12.60
C SER A 47 -22.92 -3.77 11.96
N ALA A 48 -23.96 -3.43 11.19
CA ALA A 48 -24.15 -2.11 10.63
C ALA A 48 -24.30 -1.02 11.70
N LEU A 49 -25.06 -1.30 12.77
CA LEU A 49 -25.18 -0.34 13.89
C LEU A 49 -23.85 -0.09 14.57
N ILE A 50 -23.06 -1.15 14.86
CA ILE A 50 -21.73 -1.04 15.46
C ILE A 50 -20.82 -0.22 14.56
N TYR A 51 -20.84 -0.50 13.27
CA TYR A 51 -20.04 0.22 12.29
C TYR A 51 -20.41 1.71 12.23
N VAL A 52 -21.68 2.05 12.01
CA VAL A 52 -22.15 3.43 11.90
C VAL A 52 -21.91 4.22 13.19
N SER A 53 -22.18 3.62 14.36
CA SER A 53 -21.91 4.30 15.64
C SER A 53 -20.42 4.56 15.85
N SER A 54 -19.54 3.64 15.44
CA SER A 54 -18.09 3.85 15.52
C SER A 54 -17.64 5.00 14.62
N VAL A 55 -18.12 5.05 13.37
CA VAL A 55 -17.83 6.16 12.44
C VAL A 55 -18.25 7.50 13.06
N LEU A 56 -19.50 7.58 13.51
CA LEU A 56 -20.04 8.82 14.08
C LEU A 56 -19.25 9.28 15.30
N ILE A 57 -18.95 8.37 16.23
CA ILE A 57 -18.21 8.71 17.44
C ILE A 57 -16.78 9.16 17.09
N SER A 58 -16.09 8.48 16.15
CA SER A 58 -14.73 8.87 15.74
C SER A 58 -14.72 10.26 15.11
N VAL A 59 -15.61 10.51 14.16
CA VAL A 59 -15.68 11.83 13.49
C VAL A 59 -16.05 12.94 14.47
N VAL A 60 -17.06 12.72 15.31
CA VAL A 60 -17.47 13.73 16.32
C VAL A 60 -16.37 13.97 17.34
N SER A 61 -15.72 12.89 17.85
CA SER A 61 -14.62 13.03 18.81
C SER A 61 -13.44 13.79 18.22
N ALA A 62 -13.07 13.50 16.99
CA ALA A 62 -11.99 14.20 16.30
C ALA A 62 -12.35 15.68 16.05
N ALA A 63 -13.56 15.96 15.60
CA ALA A 63 -14.02 17.33 15.40
C ALA A 63 -14.03 18.13 16.73
N VAL A 64 -14.46 17.47 17.82
CA VAL A 64 -14.43 18.09 19.16
C VAL A 64 -12.98 18.35 19.61
N ILE A 65 -12.07 17.39 19.44
CA ILE A 65 -10.65 17.58 19.78
C ILE A 65 -10.07 18.74 18.96
N TYR A 66 -10.33 18.75 17.65
CA TYR A 66 -9.86 19.82 16.77
C TYR A 66 -10.39 21.19 17.19
N TYR A 67 -11.68 21.25 17.52
CA TYR A 67 -12.31 22.49 18.01
C TYR A 67 -11.66 23.02 19.30
N PHE A 68 -11.39 22.13 20.27
CA PHE A 68 -10.76 22.53 21.54
C PHE A 68 -9.29 22.93 21.40
N VAL A 69 -8.58 22.32 20.45
CA VAL A 69 -7.14 22.58 20.24
C VAL A 69 -6.93 23.82 19.36
N TYR A 70 -7.70 23.97 18.29
CA TYR A 70 -7.45 24.96 17.25
C TYR A 70 -8.57 26.01 17.08
N GLY A 71 -9.75 25.78 17.62
CA GLY A 71 -10.92 26.66 17.47
C GLY A 71 -11.79 26.36 16.25
N LEU A 72 -12.98 26.98 16.20
CA LEU A 72 -13.97 26.68 15.14
C LEU A 72 -13.52 27.15 13.75
N ASN A 73 -12.87 28.31 13.69
CA ASN A 73 -12.43 28.88 12.42
C ASN A 73 -11.39 27.97 11.74
N GLU A 74 -10.46 27.44 12.52
CA GLU A 74 -9.45 26.51 12.04
C GLU A 74 -10.08 25.16 11.64
N LEU A 75 -11.07 24.65 12.39
CA LEU A 75 -11.77 23.43 12.06
C LEU A 75 -12.41 23.45 10.67
N LEU A 76 -12.91 24.60 10.24
CA LEU A 76 -13.61 24.75 8.96
C LEU A 76 -12.66 25.00 7.78
N LEU A 77 -11.35 25.12 8.02
CA LEU A 77 -10.38 25.22 6.92
C LEU A 77 -10.35 23.93 6.10
N PRO A 78 -10.31 24.03 4.78
CA PRO A 78 -10.30 22.85 3.90
C PRO A 78 -9.18 21.84 4.22
N GLU A 79 -8.00 22.32 4.59
CA GLU A 79 -6.84 21.47 4.97
C GLU A 79 -7.14 20.63 6.21
N ASN A 80 -7.82 21.19 7.19
CA ASN A 80 -8.18 20.53 8.43
C ASN A 80 -9.34 19.55 8.25
N LEU A 81 -10.30 19.89 7.38
CA LEU A 81 -11.34 18.96 6.96
C LEU A 81 -10.77 17.77 6.20
N LEU A 82 -9.72 17.99 5.40
CA LEU A 82 -9.00 16.92 4.72
C LEU A 82 -8.32 15.99 5.72
N THR A 83 -7.63 16.53 6.72
CA THR A 83 -7.01 15.75 7.81
C THR A 83 -8.06 14.93 8.57
N LEU A 84 -9.22 15.52 8.89
CA LEU A 84 -10.34 14.81 9.50
C LEU A 84 -10.87 13.68 8.62
N SER A 85 -10.84 13.85 7.30
CA SER A 85 -11.27 12.78 6.38
C SER A 85 -10.41 11.53 6.48
N GLN A 86 -9.10 11.65 6.79
CA GLN A 86 -8.21 10.50 6.96
C GLN A 86 -8.69 9.55 8.06
N ILE A 87 -9.41 10.06 9.07
CA ILE A 87 -10.04 9.24 10.12
C ILE A 87 -11.03 8.22 9.54
N LEU A 88 -11.58 8.49 8.35
CA LEU A 88 -12.52 7.58 7.69
C LEU A 88 -11.83 6.40 7.00
N HIS A 89 -10.53 6.47 6.73
CA HIS A 89 -9.83 5.44 5.98
C HIS A 89 -9.95 4.03 6.60
N PRO A 90 -9.74 3.81 7.90
CA PRO A 90 -9.95 2.50 8.54
C PRO A 90 -11.36 1.94 8.29
N TYR A 91 -12.35 2.80 8.25
CA TYR A 91 -13.75 2.43 8.01
C TYR A 91 -13.98 2.02 6.55
N ILE A 92 -13.36 2.73 5.61
CA ILE A 92 -13.42 2.39 4.18
C ILE A 92 -12.82 1.01 3.91
N VAL A 93 -11.71 0.67 4.60
CA VAL A 93 -11.09 -0.67 4.51
C VAL A 93 -11.95 -1.74 5.18
N ALA A 94 -12.48 -1.45 6.37
CA ALA A 94 -13.23 -2.43 7.17
C ALA A 94 -14.58 -2.79 6.55
N LEU A 95 -15.28 -1.85 5.93
CA LEU A 95 -16.64 -2.04 5.43
C LEU A 95 -16.76 -3.19 4.41
N PRO A 96 -15.97 -3.23 3.32
CA PRO A 96 -16.01 -4.33 2.36
C PRO A 96 -15.69 -5.68 3.02
N ILE A 97 -14.73 -5.71 3.96
CA ILE A 97 -14.34 -6.91 4.67
C ILE A 97 -15.52 -7.42 5.53
N ILE A 98 -16.20 -6.54 6.28
CA ILE A 98 -17.36 -6.90 7.07
C ILE A 98 -18.48 -7.45 6.19
N ILE A 99 -18.81 -6.78 5.09
CA ILE A 99 -19.86 -7.19 4.16
C ILE A 99 -19.53 -8.56 3.56
N CYS A 100 -18.32 -8.74 3.04
CA CYS A 100 -17.92 -9.99 2.39
C CYS A 100 -17.88 -11.17 3.39
N LEU A 101 -17.29 -10.98 4.56
CA LEU A 101 -17.22 -12.02 5.57
C LEU A 101 -18.61 -12.37 6.16
N SER A 102 -19.48 -11.37 6.34
CA SER A 102 -20.88 -11.61 6.77
C SER A 102 -21.67 -12.41 5.75
N ASN A 103 -21.38 -12.24 4.46
CA ASN A 103 -21.99 -12.96 3.35
C ASN A 103 -21.22 -14.22 2.94
N LYS A 104 -20.25 -14.67 3.75
CA LYS A 104 -19.42 -15.87 3.50
C LYS A 104 -18.75 -15.86 2.12
N LYS A 105 -18.31 -14.69 1.65
CA LYS A 105 -17.56 -14.58 0.40
C LYS A 105 -16.16 -15.12 0.58
N ASP A 106 -15.58 -15.58 -0.53
CA ASP A 106 -14.21 -16.11 -0.56
C ASP A 106 -13.16 -15.02 -0.23
N PRO A 107 -11.97 -15.43 0.21
CA PRO A 107 -10.90 -14.51 0.59
C PRO A 107 -10.46 -13.57 -0.54
N ILE A 108 -10.42 -14.07 -1.77
CA ILE A 108 -9.96 -13.31 -2.94
C ILE A 108 -10.95 -12.17 -3.22
N THR A 109 -12.24 -12.49 -3.27
CA THR A 109 -13.32 -11.49 -3.45
C THR A 109 -13.26 -10.45 -2.34
N THR A 110 -13.10 -10.89 -1.07
CA THR A 110 -13.01 -9.99 0.09
C THR A 110 -11.82 -9.03 -0.04
N ALA A 111 -10.64 -9.54 -0.35
CA ALA A 111 -9.43 -8.73 -0.54
C ALA A 111 -9.59 -7.75 -1.72
N THR A 112 -10.11 -8.22 -2.86
CA THR A 112 -10.28 -7.39 -4.05
C THR A 112 -11.23 -6.21 -3.79
N PHE A 113 -12.38 -6.44 -3.15
CA PHE A 113 -13.30 -5.35 -2.81
C PHE A 113 -12.69 -4.34 -1.83
N ALA A 114 -11.97 -4.83 -0.80
CA ALA A 114 -11.32 -3.95 0.17
C ALA A 114 -10.19 -3.14 -0.46
N ILE A 115 -9.36 -3.75 -1.31
CA ILE A 115 -8.29 -3.07 -2.04
C ILE A 115 -8.88 -2.01 -2.97
N SER A 116 -9.92 -2.34 -3.73
CA SER A 116 -10.56 -1.39 -4.63
C SER A 116 -11.13 -0.18 -3.89
N ALA A 117 -11.85 -0.39 -2.80
CA ALA A 117 -12.41 0.69 -1.99
C ALA A 117 -11.32 1.57 -1.38
N SER A 118 -10.28 0.97 -0.78
CA SER A 118 -9.14 1.69 -0.20
C SER A 118 -8.36 2.46 -1.27
N SER A 119 -8.10 1.86 -2.43
CA SER A 119 -7.37 2.52 -3.53
C SER A 119 -8.11 3.75 -4.04
N VAL A 120 -9.42 3.63 -4.28
CA VAL A 120 -10.25 4.77 -4.72
C VAL A 120 -10.23 5.89 -3.68
N TYR A 121 -10.33 5.53 -2.40
CA TYR A 121 -10.28 6.50 -1.33
C TYR A 121 -8.92 7.21 -1.25
N ILE A 122 -7.81 6.48 -1.25
CA ILE A 122 -6.46 7.07 -1.20
C ILE A 122 -6.24 7.99 -2.40
N ILE A 123 -6.62 7.59 -3.62
CA ILE A 123 -6.50 8.43 -4.81
C ILE A 123 -7.35 9.70 -4.66
N ALA A 124 -8.60 9.57 -4.24
CA ALA A 124 -9.51 10.71 -4.06
C ALA A 124 -8.97 11.70 -3.03
N ILE A 125 -8.48 11.24 -1.88
CA ILE A 125 -7.91 12.11 -0.84
C ILE A 125 -6.63 12.79 -1.35
N ASN A 126 -5.75 12.09 -2.06
CA ASN A 126 -4.56 12.72 -2.64
C ASN A 126 -4.92 13.79 -3.68
N CYS A 127 -5.91 13.54 -4.55
CA CYS A 127 -6.39 14.56 -5.49
C CYS A 127 -6.99 15.77 -4.76
N LEU A 128 -7.82 15.53 -3.74
CA LEU A 128 -8.39 16.61 -2.93
C LEU A 128 -7.31 17.39 -2.18
N SER A 129 -6.27 16.71 -1.67
CA SER A 129 -5.13 17.36 -1.02
C SER A 129 -4.44 18.34 -1.96
N VAL A 130 -4.19 17.93 -3.21
CA VAL A 130 -3.60 18.81 -4.24
C VAL A 130 -4.51 20.04 -4.48
N PHE A 131 -5.82 19.83 -4.63
CA PHE A 131 -6.75 20.95 -4.88
C PHE A 131 -6.80 21.94 -3.71
N VAL A 132 -6.81 21.44 -2.49
CA VAL A 132 -6.83 22.27 -1.29
C VAL A 132 -5.51 23.02 -1.10
N SER A 133 -4.37 22.34 -1.27
CA SER A 133 -3.04 22.95 -1.04
C SER A 133 -2.72 24.07 -2.00
N TYR A 134 -3.27 24.06 -3.20
CA TYR A 134 -3.00 25.10 -4.21
C TYR A 134 -4.18 26.08 -4.41
N ASP A 135 -5.28 25.92 -3.67
CA ASP A 135 -6.51 26.71 -3.83
C ASP A 135 -7.00 26.79 -5.30
N HIS A 136 -6.78 25.71 -6.03
CA HIS A 136 -7.16 25.55 -7.43
C HIS A 136 -7.83 24.20 -7.65
N PHE A 137 -8.69 24.12 -8.67
CA PHE A 137 -9.35 22.88 -9.05
C PHE A 137 -8.91 22.41 -10.43
N GLY A 138 -8.91 21.08 -10.61
CA GLY A 138 -8.66 20.48 -11.91
C GLY A 138 -7.19 20.47 -12.30
N PHE A 139 -6.94 20.72 -13.59
CA PHE A 139 -5.60 20.55 -14.16
C PHE A 139 -4.60 21.59 -13.65
N ASP A 140 -5.04 22.79 -13.34
CA ASP A 140 -4.15 23.86 -12.89
C ASP A 140 -3.51 23.55 -11.54
N ALA A 141 -4.26 22.96 -10.59
CA ALA A 141 -3.71 22.51 -9.31
C ALA A 141 -2.58 21.47 -9.50
N PHE A 142 -2.77 20.54 -10.44
CA PHE A 142 -1.72 19.56 -10.76
C PHE A 142 -0.50 20.18 -11.41
N GLN A 143 -0.64 21.23 -12.20
CA GLN A 143 0.51 21.97 -12.75
C GLN A 143 1.33 22.64 -11.65
N PHE A 144 0.69 23.27 -10.67
CA PHE A 144 1.38 23.83 -9.49
C PHE A 144 2.08 22.72 -8.68
N PHE A 145 1.40 21.63 -8.41
CA PHE A 145 1.99 20.49 -7.73
C PHE A 145 3.25 19.95 -8.45
N ILE A 146 3.20 19.81 -9.76
CA ILE A 146 4.34 19.36 -10.59
C ILE A 146 5.48 20.39 -10.51
N SER A 147 5.17 21.69 -10.54
CA SER A 147 6.16 22.76 -10.41
C SER A 147 6.88 22.72 -9.07
N ASP A 148 6.14 22.57 -7.98
CA ASP A 148 6.70 22.49 -6.62
C ASP A 148 7.55 21.24 -6.44
N MET A 149 7.10 20.09 -6.94
CA MET A 149 7.91 18.88 -6.94
C MET A 149 9.21 19.05 -7.71
N SER A 150 9.17 19.73 -8.85
CA SER A 150 10.38 20.06 -9.62
C SER A 150 11.37 20.91 -8.81
N GLN A 151 10.87 21.91 -8.07
CA GLN A 151 11.70 22.76 -7.23
C GLN A 151 12.30 21.98 -6.04
N GLU A 152 11.53 21.10 -5.42
CA GLU A 152 12.03 20.23 -4.36
C GLU A 152 13.15 19.30 -4.84
N TYR A 153 12.98 18.66 -6.01
CA TYR A 153 14.02 17.83 -6.60
C TYR A 153 15.26 18.63 -7.01
N LEU A 154 15.08 19.89 -7.41
CA LEU A 154 16.18 20.79 -7.67
C LEU A 154 16.98 21.08 -6.39
N LYS A 155 16.32 21.37 -5.26
CA LYS A 155 16.97 21.55 -3.97
C LYS A 155 17.75 20.31 -3.55
N VAL A 156 17.12 19.13 -3.63
CA VAL A 156 17.77 17.85 -3.30
C VAL A 156 19.02 17.64 -4.18
N PHE A 157 18.92 17.91 -5.49
CA PHE A 157 20.05 17.80 -6.39
C PHE A 157 21.19 18.71 -5.99
N LEU A 158 20.92 19.98 -5.71
CA LEU A 158 21.92 20.95 -5.30
C LEU A 158 22.60 20.59 -3.97
N GLU A 159 21.87 20.00 -3.03
CA GLU A 159 22.43 19.49 -1.78
C GLU A 159 23.35 18.28 -1.99
N LEU A 160 22.91 17.30 -2.81
CA LEU A 160 23.67 16.08 -3.08
C LEU A 160 24.98 16.33 -3.83
N TYR A 161 25.00 17.34 -4.71
CA TYR A 161 26.13 17.65 -5.59
C TYR A 161 26.80 18.98 -5.25
N LYS A 162 26.63 19.48 -4.02
CA LYS A 162 27.14 20.78 -3.56
C LYS A 162 28.62 21.00 -3.81
N ASP A 163 29.42 19.92 -3.69
CA ASP A 163 30.87 19.95 -3.85
C ASP A 163 31.36 19.45 -5.21
N GLN A 164 30.43 19.19 -6.13
CA GLN A 164 30.73 18.64 -7.45
C GLN A 164 30.34 19.64 -8.54
N ASN A 165 31.21 19.81 -9.52
CA ASN A 165 30.95 20.67 -10.69
C ASN A 165 30.05 19.93 -11.69
N VAL A 166 28.79 19.69 -11.31
CA VAL A 166 27.81 18.98 -12.15
C VAL A 166 27.17 19.99 -13.12
N GLY A 167 27.20 19.68 -14.40
CA GLY A 167 26.68 20.58 -15.44
C GLY A 167 25.17 20.76 -15.35
N ILE A 168 24.68 21.91 -15.80
CA ILE A 168 23.24 22.29 -15.84
C ILE A 168 22.40 21.21 -16.53
N LEU A 169 22.89 20.60 -17.59
CA LEU A 169 22.19 19.54 -18.31
C LEU A 169 21.90 18.31 -17.44
N ALA A 170 22.85 17.89 -16.60
CA ALA A 170 22.65 16.76 -15.69
C ALA A 170 21.61 17.08 -14.62
N GLN A 171 21.60 18.32 -14.13
CA GLN A 171 20.58 18.83 -13.21
C GLN A 171 19.18 18.80 -13.86
N GLU A 172 19.03 19.31 -15.07
CA GLU A 172 17.74 19.30 -15.77
C GLU A 172 17.22 17.89 -16.05
N ILE A 173 18.11 16.98 -16.46
CA ILE A 173 17.76 15.55 -16.66
C ILE A 173 17.29 14.93 -15.35
N TYR A 174 18.01 15.13 -14.24
CA TYR A 174 17.64 14.57 -12.93
C TYR A 174 16.29 15.09 -12.46
N VAL A 175 16.10 16.41 -12.45
CA VAL A 175 14.85 17.05 -11.99
C VAL A 175 13.66 16.59 -12.85
N SER A 176 13.81 16.63 -14.18
CA SER A 176 12.77 16.18 -15.10
C SER A 176 12.42 14.70 -14.91
N PHE A 177 13.42 13.83 -14.76
CA PHE A 177 13.23 12.40 -14.53
C PHE A 177 12.50 12.14 -13.20
N MET A 178 12.97 12.72 -12.09
CA MET A 178 12.39 12.52 -10.76
C MET A 178 10.97 13.04 -10.67
N THR A 179 10.70 14.23 -11.21
CA THR A 179 9.34 14.81 -11.23
C THR A 179 8.37 13.93 -12.02
N ARG A 180 8.76 13.50 -13.24
CA ARG A 180 7.93 12.61 -14.06
C ARG A 180 7.71 11.25 -13.38
N ALA A 181 8.74 10.67 -12.79
CA ALA A 181 8.63 9.41 -12.06
C ALA A 181 7.61 9.50 -10.94
N SER A 182 7.73 10.52 -10.09
CA SER A 182 6.85 10.69 -8.93
C SER A 182 5.38 10.86 -9.33
N VAL A 183 5.11 11.72 -10.32
CA VAL A 183 3.74 11.97 -10.77
C VAL A 183 3.16 10.75 -11.51
N SER A 184 3.95 10.14 -12.41
CA SER A 184 3.48 9.02 -13.23
C SER A 184 3.25 7.74 -12.43
N LEU A 185 3.98 7.52 -11.32
CA LEU A 185 3.87 6.33 -10.49
C LEU A 185 2.89 6.50 -9.32
N LEU A 186 2.36 7.70 -9.09
CA LEU A 186 1.44 7.99 -7.99
C LEU A 186 0.24 7.02 -7.92
N PRO A 187 -0.47 6.70 -9.02
CA PRO A 187 -1.57 5.75 -8.97
C PRO A 187 -1.14 4.36 -8.50
N GLY A 188 -0.01 3.86 -8.99
CA GLY A 188 0.55 2.56 -8.59
C GLY A 188 0.95 2.54 -7.12
N ILE A 189 1.52 3.63 -6.61
CA ILE A 189 1.87 3.79 -5.19
C ILE A 189 0.61 3.75 -4.33
N CYS A 190 -0.44 4.48 -4.70
CA CYS A 190 -1.72 4.48 -3.96
C CYS A 190 -2.33 3.07 -3.89
N ILE A 191 -2.35 2.35 -5.01
CA ILE A 191 -2.87 0.97 -5.04
C ILE A 191 -1.97 0.03 -4.23
N MET A 192 -0.66 0.16 -4.34
CA MET A 192 0.31 -0.62 -3.56
C MET A 192 0.08 -0.44 -2.04
N LEU A 193 -0.11 0.80 -1.59
CA LEU A 193 -0.41 1.10 -0.18
C LEU A 193 -1.72 0.45 0.26
N ALA A 194 -2.78 0.53 -0.55
CA ALA A 194 -4.05 -0.15 -0.28
C ALA A 194 -3.88 -1.67 -0.19
N VAL A 195 -3.07 -2.28 -1.06
CA VAL A 195 -2.76 -3.72 -1.03
C VAL A 195 -2.06 -4.08 0.28
N ILE A 196 -1.02 -3.36 0.66
CA ILE A 196 -0.27 -3.60 1.91
C ILE A 196 -1.21 -3.49 3.12
N GLN A 197 -2.02 -2.45 3.18
CA GLN A 197 -2.94 -2.21 4.28
C GLN A 197 -3.98 -3.32 4.41
N VAL A 198 -4.67 -3.67 3.32
CA VAL A 198 -5.70 -4.71 3.33
C VAL A 198 -5.13 -6.07 3.70
N PHE A 199 -3.95 -6.45 3.17
CA PHE A 199 -3.30 -7.69 3.55
C PHE A 199 -2.87 -7.69 5.02
N SER A 200 -2.41 -6.57 5.55
CA SER A 200 -2.07 -6.43 6.97
C SER A 200 -3.31 -6.59 7.87
N VAL A 201 -4.44 -5.97 7.49
CA VAL A 201 -5.73 -6.16 8.19
C VAL A 201 -6.14 -7.63 8.17
N ILE A 202 -6.10 -8.29 7.01
CA ILE A 202 -6.46 -9.71 6.88
C ILE A 202 -5.51 -10.59 7.71
N ALA A 203 -4.22 -10.30 7.75
CA ALA A 203 -3.26 -11.03 8.57
C ALA A 203 -3.58 -10.91 10.07
N ILE A 204 -3.89 -9.71 10.56
CA ILE A 204 -4.32 -9.48 11.94
C ILE A 204 -5.63 -10.24 12.24
N LEU A 205 -6.60 -10.17 11.32
CA LEU A 205 -7.86 -10.88 11.47
C LEU A 205 -7.67 -12.40 11.56
N LYS A 206 -6.77 -12.98 10.76
CA LYS A 206 -6.42 -14.41 10.84
C LYS A 206 -5.89 -14.77 12.22
N PHE A 207 -5.07 -13.91 12.79
CA PHE A 207 -4.52 -14.14 14.14
C PHE A 207 -5.60 -14.08 15.23
N ILE A 208 -6.56 -13.14 15.14
CA ILE A 208 -7.58 -12.92 16.16
C ILE A 208 -8.77 -13.87 16.01
N LEU A 209 -9.20 -14.15 14.78
CA LEU A 209 -10.43 -14.89 14.46
C LEU A 209 -10.15 -16.33 13.97
N LYS A 210 -9.12 -16.97 14.49
CA LYS A 210 -8.56 -18.27 14.07
C LYS A 210 -9.60 -19.31 13.62
N GLU A 211 -10.70 -19.47 14.35
CA GLU A 211 -11.70 -20.52 14.09
C GLU A 211 -12.72 -20.16 13.00
N ARG A 212 -12.85 -18.88 12.65
CA ARG A 212 -13.90 -18.42 11.72
C ARG A 212 -13.39 -18.14 10.31
N LEU A 213 -12.10 -18.09 10.14
CA LEU A 213 -11.44 -17.83 8.88
C LEU A 213 -10.77 -19.10 8.34
N THR A 214 -11.41 -20.27 8.51
CA THR A 214 -10.88 -21.56 8.08
C THR A 214 -10.56 -21.60 6.59
N ASP A 215 -11.34 -20.92 5.76
CA ASP A 215 -11.08 -20.84 4.32
C ASP A 215 -9.89 -19.96 3.96
N PHE A 216 -9.51 -19.03 4.87
CA PHE A 216 -8.27 -18.25 4.79
C PHE A 216 -7.05 -19.05 5.28
N HIS A 217 -7.26 -20.25 5.82
CA HIS A 217 -6.18 -21.03 6.48
C HIS A 217 -5.28 -21.84 5.56
N LYS A 218 -5.55 -21.92 4.28
CA LYS A 218 -4.68 -22.66 3.36
C LYS A 218 -3.35 -21.95 3.13
N GLY A 219 -2.55 -21.90 4.16
CA GLY A 219 -1.19 -21.35 4.20
C GLY A 219 -1.02 -20.17 5.15
N PRO A 220 0.13 -20.04 5.84
CA PRO A 220 0.41 -18.96 6.78
C PRO A 220 0.34 -17.58 6.14
N TRP A 221 0.63 -17.52 4.87
CA TRP A 221 0.64 -16.31 4.06
C TRP A 221 0.02 -16.68 2.71
N ALA A 222 -1.27 -16.82 2.60
CA ALA A 222 -1.93 -17.20 1.34
C ALA A 222 -1.76 -16.13 0.21
N VAL A 223 -0.61 -15.50 0.17
CA VAL A 223 -0.14 -14.69 -0.94
C VAL A 223 0.34 -15.66 -2.00
N SER A 224 -0.47 -15.90 -3.01
CA SER A 224 -0.08 -16.66 -4.19
C SER A 224 -0.16 -15.74 -5.40
N LEU A 225 0.91 -15.76 -6.19
CA LEU A 225 0.89 -15.12 -7.49
C LEU A 225 0.48 -16.16 -8.54
N SER A 226 -0.45 -15.82 -9.41
CA SER A 226 -0.76 -16.70 -10.55
C SER A 226 0.39 -16.67 -11.56
N LEU A 227 0.54 -17.73 -12.37
CA LEU A 227 1.58 -17.76 -13.38
C LEU A 227 1.49 -16.56 -14.36
N PRO A 228 0.32 -16.20 -14.90
CA PRO A 228 0.20 -14.99 -15.73
C PRO A 228 0.64 -13.72 -15.01
N SER A 229 0.21 -13.54 -13.74
CA SER A 229 0.60 -12.36 -12.95
C SER A 229 2.10 -12.30 -12.69
N ALA A 230 2.76 -13.43 -12.45
CA ALA A 230 4.20 -13.50 -12.27
C ALA A 230 4.95 -13.12 -13.57
N ILE A 231 4.49 -13.62 -14.73
CA ILE A 231 5.06 -13.28 -16.04
C ILE A 231 4.89 -11.78 -16.33
N ILE A 232 3.68 -11.25 -16.15
CA ILE A 232 3.39 -9.82 -16.34
C ILE A 232 4.30 -8.97 -15.45
N ASN A 233 4.44 -9.33 -14.17
CA ASN A 233 5.29 -8.58 -13.25
C ASN A 233 6.76 -8.57 -13.69
N VAL A 234 7.31 -9.70 -14.12
CA VAL A 234 8.69 -9.78 -14.63
C VAL A 234 8.87 -8.90 -15.86
N ILE A 235 7.94 -8.94 -16.81
CA ILE A 235 7.98 -8.10 -18.02
C ILE A 235 7.91 -6.62 -17.61
N CYS A 236 7.02 -6.25 -16.69
CA CYS A 236 6.89 -4.88 -16.21
C CYS A 236 8.13 -4.38 -15.47
N ILE A 237 8.78 -5.24 -14.66
CA ILE A 237 10.06 -4.91 -14.00
C ILE A 237 11.13 -4.61 -15.06
N ILE A 238 11.29 -5.48 -16.06
CA ILE A 238 12.28 -5.29 -17.13
C ILE A 238 11.98 -4.02 -17.93
N ALA A 239 10.72 -3.81 -18.30
CA ALA A 239 10.30 -2.62 -19.03
C ALA A 239 10.51 -1.33 -18.21
N PHE A 240 10.18 -1.34 -16.93
CA PHE A 240 10.42 -0.19 -16.06
C PHE A 240 11.92 0.07 -15.84
N MET A 241 12.73 -0.98 -15.66
CA MET A 241 14.17 -0.84 -15.51
C MET A 241 14.84 -0.23 -16.77
N SER A 242 14.23 -0.35 -17.96
CA SER A 242 14.76 0.26 -19.17
C SER A 242 14.78 1.79 -19.12
N CYS A 243 13.91 2.44 -18.30
CA CYS A 243 13.90 3.89 -18.15
C CYS A 243 15.20 4.45 -17.53
N PHE A 244 15.91 3.64 -16.71
CA PHE A 244 17.19 4.04 -16.14
C PHE A 244 18.29 4.16 -17.21
N PHE A 245 18.19 3.42 -18.31
CA PHE A 245 19.12 3.52 -19.44
C PHE A 245 18.75 4.65 -20.39
N SER A 246 17.46 4.97 -20.53
CA SER A 246 16.98 6.05 -21.40
C SER A 246 16.95 7.41 -20.70
N SER A 247 17.13 7.45 -19.37
CA SER A 247 16.99 8.66 -18.55
C SER A 247 15.65 9.40 -18.78
N SER A 248 14.63 8.67 -19.23
CA SER A 248 13.30 9.22 -19.51
C SER A 248 12.21 8.22 -19.13
N ILE A 249 11.09 8.75 -18.67
CA ILE A 249 9.88 7.96 -18.39
C ILE A 249 8.85 8.34 -19.46
N ASP A 250 8.63 7.43 -20.39
CA ASP A 250 7.55 7.51 -21.36
C ASP A 250 6.26 6.86 -20.81
N THR A 251 5.17 6.96 -21.55
CA THR A 251 3.87 6.40 -21.14
C THR A 251 3.95 4.89 -20.91
N PHE A 252 4.75 4.17 -21.73
CA PHE A 252 4.87 2.72 -21.60
C PHE A 252 5.59 2.32 -20.30
N THR A 253 6.73 2.95 -20.01
CA THR A 253 7.49 2.71 -18.76
C THR A 253 6.72 3.14 -17.53
N ALA A 254 5.93 4.24 -17.60
CA ALA A 254 5.04 4.65 -16.53
C ALA A 254 3.94 3.61 -16.24
N VAL A 255 3.28 3.08 -17.27
CA VAL A 255 2.28 2.02 -17.13
C VAL A 255 2.92 0.75 -16.57
N ALA A 256 4.08 0.34 -17.07
CA ALA A 256 4.81 -0.82 -16.58
C ALA A 256 5.20 -0.65 -15.10
N GLY A 257 5.68 0.54 -14.72
CA GLY A 257 6.01 0.87 -13.33
C GLY A 257 4.80 0.79 -12.38
N ASN A 258 3.64 1.31 -12.80
CA ASN A 258 2.41 1.21 -12.01
C ASN A 258 1.96 -0.25 -11.83
N ILE A 259 2.00 -1.06 -12.88
CA ILE A 259 1.66 -2.49 -12.81
C ILE A 259 2.65 -3.23 -11.90
N MET A 260 3.95 -2.97 -12.04
CA MET A 260 4.99 -3.50 -11.16
C MET A 260 4.69 -3.18 -9.70
N LEU A 261 4.38 -1.93 -9.37
CA LEU A 261 4.07 -1.50 -8.00
C LEU A 261 2.87 -2.25 -7.41
N ILE A 262 1.82 -2.51 -8.19
CA ILE A 262 0.65 -3.27 -7.75
C ILE A 262 1.03 -4.72 -7.35
N PHE A 263 1.92 -5.37 -8.10
CA PHE A 263 2.35 -6.73 -7.81
C PHE A 263 3.48 -6.82 -6.78
N THR A 264 4.20 -5.73 -6.53
CA THR A 264 5.37 -5.68 -5.63
C THR A 264 5.08 -6.25 -4.25
N PRO A 265 3.98 -5.94 -3.52
CA PRO A 265 3.76 -6.49 -2.19
C PRO A 265 3.70 -8.02 -2.17
N ALA A 266 2.96 -8.61 -3.13
CA ALA A 266 2.81 -10.06 -3.21
C ALA A 266 4.11 -10.76 -3.64
N SER A 267 4.74 -10.25 -4.69
CA SER A 267 5.97 -10.82 -5.23
C SER A 267 7.17 -10.63 -4.29
N ALA A 268 7.24 -9.51 -3.56
CA ALA A 268 8.29 -9.29 -2.57
C ALA A 268 8.18 -10.25 -1.38
N ILE A 269 6.97 -10.53 -0.87
CA ILE A 269 6.77 -11.54 0.18
C ILE A 269 7.24 -12.92 -0.30
N LEU A 270 6.88 -13.32 -1.53
CA LEU A 270 7.30 -14.58 -2.11
C LEU A 270 8.82 -14.63 -2.36
N GLY A 271 9.40 -13.53 -2.79
CA GLY A 271 10.85 -13.39 -2.99
C GLY A 271 11.61 -13.48 -1.68
N PHE A 272 11.15 -12.78 -0.65
CA PHE A 272 11.75 -12.87 0.67
C PHE A 272 11.68 -14.28 1.25
N ALA A 273 10.53 -14.93 1.14
CA ALA A 273 10.38 -16.34 1.56
C ALA A 273 11.34 -17.26 0.79
N PHE A 274 11.50 -17.06 -0.52
CA PHE A 274 12.46 -17.82 -1.33
C PHE A 274 13.91 -17.61 -0.89
N LEU A 275 14.31 -16.37 -0.62
CA LEU A 275 15.65 -16.03 -0.13
C LEU A 275 15.92 -16.65 1.25
N MET A 276 14.94 -16.63 2.16
CA MET A 276 15.06 -17.25 3.48
C MET A 276 15.25 -18.78 3.40
N ILE A 277 14.55 -19.44 2.46
CA ILE A 277 14.76 -20.86 2.20
C ILE A 277 16.17 -21.12 1.65
N GLY A 278 16.67 -20.23 0.78
CA GLY A 278 18.04 -20.28 0.25
C GLY A 278 19.10 -20.20 1.34
N VAL A 279 18.94 -19.28 2.30
CA VAL A 279 19.82 -19.17 3.48
C VAL A 279 19.80 -20.46 4.30
N HIS A 280 18.62 -21.04 4.51
CA HIS A 280 18.45 -22.22 5.36
C HIS A 280 19.06 -23.50 4.74
N LYS A 281 19.06 -23.60 3.40
CA LYS A 281 19.65 -24.73 2.68
C LYS A 281 21.19 -24.76 2.71
N GLY A 282 21.82 -23.66 3.11
CA GLY A 282 23.28 -23.53 3.19
C GLY A 282 23.98 -23.51 1.82
N GLY A 283 25.29 -23.35 1.86
CA GLY A 283 26.13 -23.21 0.68
C GLY A 283 26.53 -21.76 0.41
N PHE A 284 27.82 -21.54 0.12
CA PHE A 284 28.41 -20.22 -0.02
C PHE A 284 27.69 -19.36 -1.08
N ILE A 285 27.35 -19.94 -2.21
CA ILE A 285 26.63 -19.26 -3.31
C ILE A 285 25.23 -18.82 -2.84
N ASN A 286 24.49 -19.71 -2.20
CA ASN A 286 23.13 -19.41 -1.69
C ASN A 286 23.17 -18.32 -0.62
N LEU A 287 24.21 -18.32 0.23
CA LEU A 287 24.39 -17.32 1.25
C LEU A 287 24.62 -15.92 0.62
N ILE A 288 25.50 -15.82 -0.39
CA ILE A 288 25.76 -14.57 -1.10
C ILE A 288 24.49 -14.06 -1.77
N PHE A 289 23.80 -14.88 -2.55
CA PHE A 289 22.58 -14.48 -3.25
C PHE A 289 21.45 -14.06 -2.30
N SER A 290 21.42 -14.59 -1.07
CA SER A 290 20.40 -14.25 -0.07
C SER A 290 20.82 -13.09 0.81
N ALA A 291 22.10 -12.97 1.15
CA ALA A 291 22.60 -11.89 1.97
C ALA A 291 22.70 -10.53 1.21
N LEU A 292 23.03 -10.58 -0.08
CA LEU A 292 23.16 -9.39 -0.91
C LEU A 292 21.88 -8.53 -0.94
N PRO A 293 20.67 -9.08 -1.20
CA PRO A 293 19.44 -8.29 -1.16
C PRO A 293 19.11 -7.73 0.23
N ILE A 294 19.42 -8.47 1.29
CA ILE A 294 19.23 -8.00 2.66
C ILE A 294 20.15 -6.80 2.94
N LEU A 295 21.41 -6.87 2.51
CA LEU A 295 22.33 -5.74 2.62
C LEU A 295 21.87 -4.55 1.78
N MET A 296 21.34 -4.80 0.57
CA MET A 296 20.81 -3.76 -0.30
C MET A 296 19.59 -3.04 0.28
N ILE A 297 18.80 -3.66 1.18
CA ILE A 297 17.70 -2.99 1.88
C ILE A 297 18.19 -1.76 2.67
N PHE A 298 19.39 -1.84 3.22
CA PHE A 298 19.99 -0.74 3.98
C PHE A 298 20.68 0.30 3.11
N LEU A 299 21.23 -0.09 1.94
CA LEU A 299 21.99 0.78 1.06
C LEU A 299 21.14 1.42 -0.04
N ALA A 300 20.20 0.67 -0.60
CA ALA A 300 19.36 1.06 -1.71
C ALA A 300 18.00 0.34 -1.64
N PRO A 301 17.10 0.71 -0.71
CA PRO A 301 15.87 -0.02 -0.41
C PRO A 301 14.95 -0.18 -1.64
N GLN A 302 14.89 0.81 -2.53
CA GLN A 302 14.06 0.75 -3.73
C GLN A 302 14.56 -0.36 -4.69
N ILE A 303 15.87 -0.44 -4.91
CA ILE A 303 16.47 -1.45 -5.79
C ILE A 303 16.33 -2.84 -5.15
N ALA A 304 16.52 -2.94 -3.83
CA ALA A 304 16.35 -4.19 -3.10
C ALA A 304 14.91 -4.73 -3.23
N ILE A 305 13.90 -3.90 -3.07
CA ILE A 305 12.50 -4.31 -3.18
C ILE A 305 12.18 -4.78 -4.61
N ILE A 306 12.66 -4.08 -5.64
CA ILE A 306 12.49 -4.48 -7.04
C ILE A 306 13.16 -5.85 -7.29
N TYR A 307 14.39 -6.02 -6.81
CA TYR A 307 15.11 -7.29 -6.94
C TYR A 307 14.40 -8.44 -6.21
N ILE A 308 13.96 -8.24 -4.98
CA ILE A 308 13.23 -9.24 -4.20
C ILE A 308 11.90 -9.59 -4.89
N SER A 309 11.19 -8.60 -5.42
CA SER A 309 9.96 -8.79 -6.20
C SER A 309 10.21 -9.60 -7.48
N PHE A 310 11.29 -9.31 -8.20
CA PHE A 310 11.72 -10.07 -9.36
C PHE A 310 11.98 -11.54 -9.00
N MET A 311 12.76 -11.80 -7.95
CA MET A 311 13.07 -13.15 -7.47
C MET A 311 11.82 -13.94 -7.07
N GLY A 312 10.85 -13.27 -6.42
CA GLY A 312 9.58 -13.89 -6.07
C GLY A 312 8.77 -14.32 -7.30
N SER A 313 8.65 -13.45 -8.29
CA SER A 313 7.95 -13.76 -9.55
C SER A 313 8.66 -14.83 -10.34
N ALA A 314 9.98 -14.76 -10.46
CA ALA A 314 10.80 -15.76 -11.13
C ALA A 314 10.66 -17.16 -10.48
N ASN A 315 10.68 -17.21 -9.14
CA ASN A 315 10.47 -18.47 -8.41
C ASN A 315 9.10 -19.09 -8.70
N VAL A 316 8.03 -18.30 -8.80
CA VAL A 316 6.69 -18.80 -9.17
C VAL A 316 6.72 -19.41 -10.58
N ILE A 317 7.34 -18.72 -11.54
CA ILE A 317 7.46 -19.18 -12.93
C ILE A 317 8.22 -20.52 -12.98
N PHE A 318 9.41 -20.56 -12.41
CA PHE A 318 10.25 -21.78 -12.41
C PHE A 318 9.59 -22.95 -11.69
N SER A 319 8.96 -22.73 -10.56
CA SER A 319 8.25 -23.77 -9.81
C SER A 319 7.09 -24.38 -10.62
N ARG A 320 6.35 -23.55 -11.36
CA ARG A 320 5.25 -24.03 -12.22
C ARG A 320 5.74 -24.78 -13.44
N ILE A 321 6.83 -24.33 -14.07
CA ILE A 321 7.46 -25.03 -15.18
C ILE A 321 8.00 -26.38 -14.73
N ALA A 322 8.71 -26.44 -13.60
CA ALA A 322 9.23 -27.69 -13.05
C ALA A 322 8.11 -28.69 -12.75
N MET A 323 7.01 -28.26 -12.15
CA MET A 323 5.85 -29.11 -11.91
C MET A 323 5.18 -29.60 -13.20
N ALA A 324 5.15 -28.79 -14.25
CA ALA A 324 4.61 -29.22 -15.54
C ALA A 324 5.49 -30.32 -16.20
N ILE A 325 6.82 -30.15 -16.17
CA ILE A 325 7.77 -31.14 -16.69
C ILE A 325 7.65 -32.47 -15.94
N LEU A 326 7.58 -32.45 -14.61
CA LEU A 326 7.42 -33.65 -13.78
C LEU A 326 6.09 -34.40 -14.02
N LYS A 327 5.03 -33.67 -14.46
CA LYS A 327 3.76 -34.30 -14.83
C LYS A 327 3.81 -34.98 -16.21
N ILE A 328 4.66 -34.50 -17.10
CA ILE A 328 4.83 -35.12 -18.45
C ILE A 328 5.65 -36.40 -18.37
N GLN A 329 6.53 -36.51 -17.35
CA GLN A 329 7.40 -37.67 -17.14
C GLN A 329 6.72 -38.86 -16.40
N LYS A 330 5.51 -38.66 -15.90
CA LYS A 330 4.64 -39.68 -15.29
C LYS A 330 3.56 -40.12 -16.28
#